data_1dfcd41fa2364c443909372e26a58ac0
#
_entry.id   1dfcd41fa2364c443909372e26a58ac0
#
_cell.length_a   1.000
_cell.length_b   1.000
_cell.length_c   1.000
_cell.angle_alpha   90.00
_cell.angle_beta   90.00
_cell.angle_gamma   90.00
#
_symmetry.space_group_name_H-M   'P 1'
#
loop_
_entity.id
_entity.type
_entity.pdbx_description
1 polymer ?
#
loop_
_entity_poly.entity_id
_entity_poly.type
_entity_poly.pdbx_seq_one_letter_code
_entity_poly.pdbx_strand_id
1 'polypeptide(L)'
;MSLYKFKDLESVKLTPHLSSGTSPIIEGKYVYYCLNEKKAGTGSELHYHPNELLIFALKGKINAVVGKERKIVNPGTFILIPPNVRHSMKATEDEDC
;
A
#
# COMPACT_ATOMS: atom_id res chain seq x y z
N MET A 1 23.80 -11.48 -8.09
CA MET A 1 23.05 -10.36 -7.50
C MET A 1 22.08 -9.81 -8.53
N SER A 2 20.84 -9.58 -8.11
CA SER A 2 19.81 -8.97 -8.99
C SER A 2 19.53 -7.56 -8.50
N LEU A 3 19.53 -6.60 -9.42
CA LEU A 3 19.22 -5.20 -9.12
C LEU A 3 18.02 -4.76 -9.95
N TYR A 4 17.08 -4.08 -9.30
CA TYR A 4 15.85 -3.60 -9.93
C TYR A 4 15.67 -2.11 -9.64
N LYS A 5 15.23 -1.37 -10.66
CA LYS A 5 14.80 0.03 -10.51
C LYS A 5 13.32 0.11 -10.78
N PHE A 6 12.56 0.70 -9.89
CA PHE A 6 11.11 0.78 -10.05
C PHE A 6 10.66 1.45 -11.34
N LYS A 7 11.41 2.45 -11.80
CA LYS A 7 11.09 3.14 -13.05
C LYS A 7 11.16 2.23 -14.29
N ASP A 8 11.91 1.11 -14.21
CA ASP A 8 12.12 0.17 -15.30
C ASP A 8 11.14 -1.01 -15.24
N LEU A 9 10.28 -1.07 -14.22
CA LEU A 9 9.32 -2.13 -14.02
C LEU A 9 7.95 -1.73 -14.52
N GLU A 10 7.21 -2.67 -15.08
CA GLU A 10 5.84 -2.46 -15.49
C GLU A 10 4.93 -2.32 -14.27
N SER A 11 4.04 -1.32 -14.28
CA SER A 11 3.05 -1.13 -13.23
C SER A 11 1.81 -1.99 -13.50
N VAL A 12 1.33 -2.66 -12.45
CA VAL A 12 0.14 -3.49 -12.53
C VAL A 12 -0.84 -3.13 -11.41
N LYS A 13 -2.12 -3.43 -11.60
CA LYS A 13 -3.09 -3.33 -10.52
C LYS A 13 -2.92 -4.52 -9.58
N LEU A 14 -2.71 -4.24 -8.29
CA LEU A 14 -2.44 -5.26 -7.29
C LEU A 14 -3.68 -6.08 -6.94
N THR A 15 -4.81 -5.41 -6.73
CA THR A 15 -6.08 -6.04 -6.36
C THR A 15 -7.21 -5.32 -7.09
N PRO A 16 -7.48 -5.67 -8.37
CA PRO A 16 -8.42 -4.93 -9.20
C PRO A 16 -9.81 -4.73 -8.61
N HIS A 17 -10.26 -5.67 -7.77
CA HIS A 17 -11.57 -5.59 -7.13
C HIS A 17 -11.59 -4.79 -5.84
N LEU A 18 -10.44 -4.58 -5.20
CA LEU A 18 -10.34 -4.01 -3.85
C LEU A 18 -9.56 -2.71 -3.80
N SER A 19 -8.74 -2.43 -4.80
CA SER A 19 -7.85 -1.28 -4.79
C SER A 19 -7.77 -0.61 -6.15
N SER A 20 -7.65 0.71 -6.14
CA SER A 20 -7.33 1.52 -7.31
C SER A 20 -5.82 1.70 -7.49
N GLY A 21 -5.01 1.22 -6.55
CA GLY A 21 -3.56 1.37 -6.59
C GLY A 21 -2.91 0.59 -7.71
N THR A 22 -1.86 1.17 -8.28
CA THR A 22 -0.98 0.50 -9.24
C THR A 22 0.43 0.47 -8.69
N SER A 23 1.21 -0.53 -9.07
CA SER A 23 2.57 -0.67 -8.55
C SER A 23 3.46 -1.50 -9.46
N PRO A 24 4.72 -1.08 -9.66
CA PRO A 24 5.74 -2.04 -10.04
C PRO A 24 5.99 -3.00 -8.87
N ILE A 25 6.21 -4.27 -9.19
CA ILE A 25 6.38 -5.33 -8.20
C ILE A 25 7.71 -6.03 -8.39
N ILE A 26 8.40 -6.27 -7.28
CA ILE A 26 9.56 -7.15 -7.22
C ILE A 26 9.19 -8.34 -6.36
N GLU A 27 9.15 -9.53 -6.94
CA GLU A 27 8.75 -10.74 -6.23
C GLU A 27 9.97 -11.61 -5.91
N GLY A 28 10.18 -11.86 -4.62
CA GLY A 28 11.18 -12.79 -4.14
C GLY A 28 10.56 -14.12 -3.73
N LYS A 29 11.36 -14.98 -3.12
CA LYS A 29 10.89 -16.28 -2.65
C LYS A 29 9.94 -16.17 -1.44
N TYR A 30 10.22 -15.26 -0.52
CA TYR A 30 9.48 -15.11 0.72
C TYR A 30 8.77 -13.77 0.85
N VAL A 31 9.19 -12.79 0.07
CA VAL A 31 8.61 -11.44 0.09
C VAL A 31 8.40 -10.95 -1.33
N TYR A 32 7.43 -10.06 -1.48
CA TYR A 32 7.39 -9.21 -2.65
C TYR A 32 7.30 -7.75 -2.19
N TYR A 33 7.78 -6.85 -3.01
CA TYR A 33 7.84 -5.45 -2.71
C TYR A 33 7.12 -4.65 -3.80
N CYS A 34 6.33 -3.68 -3.37
CA CYS A 34 5.56 -2.83 -4.30
C CYS A 34 5.81 -1.36 -3.98
N LEU A 35 5.77 -0.54 -5.02
CA LEU A 35 5.70 0.90 -4.86
C LEU A 35 4.33 1.36 -5.35
N ASN A 36 3.42 1.61 -4.41
CA ASN A 36 2.05 1.98 -4.70
C ASN A 36 1.88 3.49 -4.90
N GLU A 37 1.07 3.86 -5.88
CA GLU A 37 0.59 5.22 -6.03
C GLU A 37 -0.94 5.21 -5.96
N LYS A 38 -1.50 6.17 -5.22
CA LYS A 38 -2.94 6.32 -5.07
C LYS A 38 -3.33 7.77 -5.29
N LYS A 39 -4.34 7.99 -6.11
CA LYS A 39 -4.90 9.33 -6.32
C LYS A 39 -5.71 9.76 -5.10
N ALA A 40 -5.79 11.08 -4.86
CA ALA A 40 -6.53 11.66 -3.74
C ALA A 40 -7.89 10.98 -3.55
N GLY A 41 -8.19 10.60 -2.33
CA GLY A 41 -9.46 9.97 -1.95
C GLY A 41 -9.64 8.53 -2.39
N THR A 42 -8.66 7.93 -3.09
CA THR A 42 -8.76 6.55 -3.60
C THR A 42 -7.80 5.61 -2.89
N GLY A 43 -8.02 4.33 -3.06
CA GLY A 43 -7.17 3.30 -2.49
C GLY A 43 -7.89 1.96 -2.39
N SER A 44 -7.61 1.23 -1.32
CA SER A 44 -8.18 -0.09 -1.10
C SER A 44 -9.46 -0.03 -0.26
N GLU A 45 -10.39 -0.92 -0.57
CA GLU A 45 -11.54 -1.18 0.30
C GLU A 45 -11.09 -1.99 1.52
N LEU A 46 -11.92 -2.01 2.55
CA LEU A 46 -11.65 -2.77 3.77
C LEU A 46 -11.55 -4.27 3.44
N HIS A 47 -10.43 -4.87 3.73
CA HIS A 47 -10.15 -6.28 3.43
C HIS A 47 -9.12 -6.85 4.41
N TYR A 48 -8.88 -8.14 4.33
CA TYR A 48 -7.82 -8.80 5.08
C TYR A 48 -7.18 -9.91 4.23
N HIS A 49 -5.98 -10.31 4.61
CA HIS A 49 -5.25 -11.42 3.99
C HIS A 49 -4.35 -12.10 5.02
N PRO A 50 -3.91 -13.34 4.76
CA PRO A 50 -3.08 -14.07 5.72
C PRO A 50 -1.64 -13.56 5.82
N ASN A 51 -1.23 -12.68 4.93
CA ASN A 51 0.14 -12.16 4.90
C ASN A 51 0.30 -10.98 5.85
N GLU A 52 1.42 -10.92 6.53
CA GLU A 52 1.84 -9.71 7.23
C GLU A 52 2.20 -8.64 6.19
N LEU A 53 1.83 -7.39 6.46
CA LEU A 53 2.08 -6.29 5.55
C LEU A 53 2.81 -5.17 6.27
N LEU A 54 3.89 -4.69 5.67
CA LEU A 54 4.62 -3.52 6.16
C LEU A 54 4.56 -2.44 5.09
N ILE A 55 4.03 -1.28 5.47
CA ILE A 55 3.86 -0.14 4.58
C ILE A 55 4.74 1.01 5.06
N PHE A 56 5.46 1.63 4.15
CA PHE A 56 6.19 2.86 4.43
C PHE A 56 5.61 3.99 3.58
N ALA A 57 5.15 5.05 4.24
CA ALA A 57 4.62 6.23 3.58
C ALA A 57 5.77 7.09 3.07
N LEU A 58 5.87 7.26 1.76
CA LEU A 58 6.94 8.04 1.12
C LEU A 58 6.51 9.48 0.88
N LYS A 59 5.30 9.68 0.36
CA LYS A 59 4.82 10.98 -0.09
C LYS A 59 3.31 11.04 0.06
N GLY A 60 2.79 12.19 0.48
CA GLY A 60 1.37 12.36 0.74
C GLY A 60 0.92 11.66 2.03
N LYS A 61 -0.32 11.85 2.40
CA LYS A 61 -0.89 11.28 3.62
C LYS A 61 -1.78 10.09 3.30
N ILE A 62 -1.76 9.11 4.18
CA ILE A 62 -2.58 7.91 4.08
C ILE A 62 -3.67 7.95 5.14
N ASN A 63 -4.91 7.82 4.72
CA ASN A 63 -6.02 7.57 5.63
C ASN A 63 -6.07 6.06 5.87
N ALA A 64 -5.51 5.63 6.98
CA ALA A 64 -5.31 4.23 7.32
C ALA A 64 -6.37 3.73 8.29
N VAL A 65 -6.97 2.59 7.99
CA VAL A 65 -7.84 1.86 8.90
C VAL A 65 -7.19 0.50 9.12
N VAL A 66 -6.89 0.18 10.38
CA VAL A 66 -6.29 -1.11 10.77
C VAL A 66 -7.09 -1.63 11.97
N GLY A 67 -7.84 -2.72 11.75
CA GLY A 67 -8.75 -3.21 12.77
C GLY A 67 -9.78 -2.16 13.12
N LYS A 68 -9.78 -1.73 14.39
CA LYS A 68 -10.68 -0.69 14.90
C LYS A 68 -10.07 0.70 14.93
N GLU A 69 -8.79 0.82 14.57
CA GLU A 69 -8.09 2.09 14.59
C GLU A 69 -8.15 2.79 13.24
N ARG A 70 -8.29 4.11 13.29
CA ARG A 70 -8.23 4.96 12.11
C ARG A 70 -7.27 6.10 12.38
N LYS A 71 -6.31 6.29 11.49
CA LYS A 71 -5.31 7.35 11.61
C LYS A 71 -4.94 7.92 10.25
N ILE A 72 -4.56 9.20 10.26
CA ILE A 72 -3.89 9.83 9.13
C ILE A 72 -2.39 9.62 9.33
N VAL A 73 -1.74 8.99 8.37
CA VAL A 73 -0.33 8.64 8.43
C VAL A 73 0.46 9.58 7.54
N ASN A 74 1.46 10.22 8.12
CA ASN A 74 2.33 11.17 7.42
C ASN A 74 3.54 10.48 6.79
N PRO A 75 4.18 11.10 5.77
CA PRO A 75 5.41 10.58 5.19
C PRO A 75 6.48 10.31 6.25
N GLY A 76 7.26 9.25 6.03
CA GLY A 76 8.30 8.84 6.98
C GLY A 76 7.83 7.87 8.05
N THR A 77 6.58 7.43 7.99
CA THR A 77 5.98 6.54 8.98
C THR A 77 5.77 5.14 8.39
N PHE A 78 6.06 4.11 9.18
CA PHE A 78 5.75 2.72 8.86
C PHE A 78 4.43 2.31 9.48
N ILE A 79 3.69 1.47 8.76
CA ILE A 79 2.48 0.83 9.26
C ILE A 79 2.71 -0.68 9.19
N LEU A 80 2.63 -1.37 10.33
CA LEU A 80 2.72 -2.83 10.37
C LEU A 80 1.31 -3.39 10.56
N ILE A 81 0.87 -4.22 9.62
CA ILE A 81 -0.44 -4.84 9.65
C ILE A 81 -0.26 -6.34 9.86
N PRO A 82 -0.70 -6.86 11.02
CA PRO A 82 -0.59 -8.29 11.29
C PRO A 82 -1.43 -9.14 10.33
N PRO A 83 -1.10 -10.44 10.19
CA PRO A 83 -1.91 -11.35 9.39
C PRO A 83 -3.38 -11.33 9.81
N ASN A 84 -4.29 -11.39 8.85
CA ASN A 84 -5.74 -11.51 9.05
C ASN A 84 -6.42 -10.33 9.76
N VAL A 85 -5.74 -9.20 9.89
CA VAL A 85 -6.34 -7.97 10.44
C VAL A 85 -6.93 -7.16 9.30
N ARG A 86 -8.20 -6.80 9.43
CA ARG A 86 -8.90 -5.98 8.43
C ARG A 86 -8.27 -4.61 8.34
N HIS A 87 -8.06 -4.15 7.13
CA HIS A 87 -7.42 -2.86 6.88
C HIS A 87 -7.86 -2.25 5.56
N SER A 88 -7.69 -0.95 5.47
CA SER A 88 -7.80 -0.20 4.21
C SER A 88 -6.82 0.96 4.23
N MET A 89 -6.27 1.27 3.06
CA MET A 89 -5.33 2.36 2.86
C MET A 89 -5.81 3.20 1.71
N LYS A 90 -6.11 4.46 1.98
CA LYS A 90 -6.54 5.42 0.96
C LYS A 90 -5.71 6.70 1.06
N ALA A 91 -5.45 7.32 -0.07
CA ALA A 91 -4.94 8.68 -0.07
C ALA A 91 -6.00 9.59 0.56
N THR A 92 -5.58 10.64 1.26
CA THR A 92 -6.52 11.63 1.78
C THR A 92 -7.18 12.38 0.62
N GLU A 93 -8.32 13.04 0.90
CA GLU A 93 -9.09 13.73 -0.14
C GLU A 93 -8.35 14.90 -0.77
N ASP A 94 -7.32 15.43 -0.10
CA ASP A 94 -6.62 16.64 -0.51
C ASP A 94 -5.34 16.38 -1.32
N GLU A 95 -4.82 15.16 -1.35
CA GLU A 95 -3.58 14.87 -2.08
C GLU A 95 -3.40 13.39 -2.42
N ASP A 96 -2.60 13.13 -3.47
CA ASP A 96 -2.16 11.79 -3.83
C ASP A 96 -1.12 11.27 -2.82
N CYS A 97 -0.96 9.96 -2.77
CA CYS A 97 0.12 9.36 -1.98
C CYS A 97 0.79 8.23 -2.74
#